data_96b3db84ce75b660b535e5771207bd59
#
_entry.id   96b3db84ce75b660b535e5771207bd59
#
_cell.length_a   1.000
_cell.length_b   1.000
_cell.length_c   1.000
_cell.angle_alpha   90.00
_cell.angle_beta   90.00
_cell.angle_gamma   90.00
#
_symmetry.space_group_name_H-M   'P 1'
#
loop_
_entity.id
_entity.type
_entity.pdbx_description
1 polymer ?
#
loop_
_entity_poly.entity_id
_entity_poly.type
_entity_poly.pdbx_seq_one_letter_code
_entity_poly.pdbx_strand_id
1 'polypeptide(L)'
;MSYTDERCDAVEVHQELLNIVKEKLPDEEKIYDLAELFKVFGDSTRMRILFVLSSAEVCVCDLASALNMTQSAISHQLKILKSSKLVKSRREGKSIFYSLADSHVKTIISQGMEHVFED
;
A
#
# COMPACT_ATOMS: atom_id res chain seq x y z
N MET A 1 -19.78 7.98 0.56
CA MET A 1 -20.97 7.13 0.50
C MET A 1 -22.14 7.85 1.13
N SER A 2 -23.24 7.96 0.43
CA SER A 2 -24.44 8.57 1.00
C SER A 2 -25.33 7.49 1.61
N TYR A 3 -25.88 7.80 2.76
CA TYR A 3 -26.85 6.95 3.42
C TYR A 3 -28.24 7.50 3.22
N THR A 4 -29.14 6.65 2.88
CA THR A 4 -30.54 7.02 2.94
C THR A 4 -31.02 6.75 4.36
N ASP A 5 -32.02 7.46 4.80
CA ASP A 5 -32.62 7.27 6.12
C ASP A 5 -33.52 6.04 6.20
N GLU A 6 -33.29 5.09 5.33
CA GLU A 6 -34.06 3.87 5.34
C GLU A 6 -33.70 3.01 6.56
N ARG A 7 -34.72 2.59 7.25
CA ARG A 7 -34.59 1.71 8.40
C ARG A 7 -35.15 0.35 8.08
N CYS A 8 -34.49 -0.64 8.61
CA CYS A 8 -34.91 -2.01 8.43
C CYS A 8 -35.96 -2.35 9.49
N ASP A 9 -37.11 -2.93 9.07
CA ASP A 9 -38.16 -3.34 9.97
C ASP A 9 -37.90 -4.72 10.59
N ALA A 10 -37.09 -5.55 9.94
CA ALA A 10 -36.85 -6.92 10.37
C ALA A 10 -35.55 -7.00 11.19
N VAL A 11 -35.61 -6.52 12.42
CA VAL A 11 -34.46 -6.45 13.33
C VAL A 11 -33.82 -7.83 13.60
N GLU A 12 -34.63 -8.87 13.73
CA GLU A 12 -34.16 -10.22 14.06
C GLU A 12 -33.29 -10.82 12.95
N VAL A 13 -33.69 -10.64 11.68
CA VAL A 13 -32.92 -11.09 10.52
C VAL A 13 -31.58 -10.38 10.45
N HIS A 14 -31.61 -9.08 10.71
CA HIS A 14 -30.39 -8.27 10.70
C HIS A 14 -29.49 -8.56 11.88
N GLN A 15 -30.04 -8.99 13.01
CA GLN A 15 -29.27 -9.33 14.19
C GLN A 15 -28.36 -10.54 13.92
N GLU A 16 -28.86 -11.55 13.23
CA GLU A 16 -28.05 -12.73 12.86
C GLU A 16 -26.91 -12.32 11.93
N LEU A 17 -27.20 -11.51 10.94
CA LEU A 17 -26.17 -10.97 10.04
C LEU A 17 -25.13 -10.16 10.80
N LEU A 18 -25.56 -9.31 11.72
CA LEU A 18 -24.66 -8.49 12.53
C LEU A 18 -23.72 -9.37 13.39
N ASN A 19 -24.21 -10.46 13.91
CA ASN A 19 -23.39 -11.38 14.69
C ASN A 19 -22.28 -12.00 13.83
N ILE A 20 -22.61 -12.40 12.61
CA ILE A 20 -21.66 -12.94 11.65
C ILE A 20 -20.59 -11.90 11.29
N VAL A 21 -21.03 -10.68 11.00
CA VAL A 21 -20.13 -9.58 10.64
C VAL A 21 -19.16 -9.26 11.78
N LYS A 22 -19.67 -9.20 13.01
CA LYS A 22 -18.86 -8.90 14.19
C LYS A 22 -17.79 -9.97 14.45
N GLU A 23 -18.10 -11.23 14.21
CA GLU A 23 -17.15 -12.31 14.36
C GLU A 23 -16.00 -12.20 13.35
N LYS A 24 -16.31 -11.74 12.14
CA LYS A 24 -15.33 -11.64 11.05
C LYS A 24 -14.54 -10.34 11.07
N LEU A 25 -15.05 -9.34 11.77
CA LEU A 25 -14.39 -8.03 11.82
C LEU A 25 -13.07 -8.15 12.61
N PRO A 26 -11.93 -7.74 12.02
CA PRO A 26 -10.68 -7.71 12.78
C PRO A 26 -10.78 -6.72 13.93
N ASP A 27 -9.91 -6.86 14.94
CA ASP A 27 -9.88 -5.89 16.01
C ASP A 27 -9.47 -4.51 15.50
N GLU A 28 -9.75 -3.48 16.29
CA GLU A 28 -9.52 -2.10 15.88
C GLU A 28 -8.05 -1.80 15.60
N GLU A 29 -7.14 -2.41 16.34
CA GLU A 29 -5.72 -2.23 16.14
C GLU A 29 -5.27 -2.72 14.76
N LYS A 30 -5.75 -3.87 14.35
CA LYS A 30 -5.43 -4.43 13.03
C LYS A 30 -6.04 -3.60 11.91
N ILE A 31 -7.25 -3.10 12.10
CA ILE A 31 -7.89 -2.21 11.12
C ILE A 31 -7.09 -0.92 11.00
N TYR A 32 -6.66 -0.36 12.12
CA TYR A 32 -5.84 0.84 12.13
C TYR A 32 -4.52 0.62 11.38
N ASP A 33 -3.84 -0.49 11.65
CA ASP A 33 -2.57 -0.81 11.00
C ASP A 33 -2.74 -0.97 9.49
N LEU A 34 -3.83 -1.61 9.07
CA LEU A 34 -4.13 -1.76 7.65
C LEU A 34 -4.40 -0.38 7.01
N ALA A 35 -5.16 0.47 7.68
CA ALA A 35 -5.43 1.81 7.19
C ALA A 35 -4.14 2.63 7.06
N GLU A 36 -3.23 2.52 8.02
CA GLU A 36 -1.94 3.20 7.96
C GLU A 36 -1.10 2.70 6.78
N LEU A 37 -1.14 1.40 6.50
CA LEU A 37 -0.47 0.84 5.33
C LEU A 37 -0.99 1.49 4.04
N PHE A 38 -2.30 1.58 3.89
CA PHE A 38 -2.89 2.19 2.70
C PHE A 38 -2.60 3.68 2.59
N LYS A 39 -2.40 4.37 3.70
CA LYS A 39 -1.94 5.75 3.69
C LYS A 39 -0.57 5.89 3.03
N VAL A 40 0.33 4.95 3.32
CA VAL A 40 1.66 4.96 2.72
C VAL A 40 1.55 4.76 1.20
N PHE A 41 0.69 3.87 0.76
CA PHE A 41 0.40 3.67 -0.67
C PHE A 41 -0.24 4.90 -1.31
N GLY A 42 -0.97 5.69 -0.54
CA GLY A 42 -1.78 6.80 -1.04
C GLY A 42 -1.02 8.05 -1.45
N ASP A 43 0.29 8.00 -1.53
CA ASP A 43 1.11 9.12 -1.97
C ASP A 43 1.64 8.86 -3.39
N SER A 44 1.45 9.82 -4.29
CA SER A 44 1.81 9.62 -5.70
C SER A 44 3.31 9.41 -5.92
N THR A 45 4.15 10.11 -5.16
CA THR A 45 5.61 9.94 -5.26
C THR A 45 6.02 8.54 -4.82
N ARG A 46 5.51 8.09 -3.69
CA ARG A 46 5.78 6.74 -3.21
C ARG A 46 5.27 5.69 -4.18
N MET A 47 4.09 5.91 -4.75
CA MET A 47 3.53 4.99 -5.73
C MET A 47 4.41 4.88 -6.97
N ARG A 48 4.95 6.00 -7.46
CA ARG A 48 5.88 6.00 -8.59
C ARG A 48 7.14 5.19 -8.29
N ILE A 49 7.67 5.33 -7.08
CA ILE A 49 8.83 4.54 -6.64
C ILE A 49 8.49 3.05 -6.64
N LEU A 50 7.35 2.71 -6.06
CA LEU A 50 6.91 1.30 -6.01
C LEU A 50 6.72 0.70 -7.39
N PHE A 51 6.23 1.49 -8.35
CA PHE A 51 6.10 1.04 -9.74
C PHE A 51 7.45 0.70 -10.37
N VAL A 52 8.45 1.55 -10.18
CA VAL A 52 9.80 1.26 -10.68
C VAL A 52 10.31 -0.03 -10.06
N LEU A 53 10.15 -0.19 -8.75
CA LEU A 53 10.61 -1.36 -8.02
C LEU A 53 9.82 -2.63 -8.35
N SER A 54 8.61 -2.49 -8.90
CA SER A 54 7.85 -3.64 -9.40
C SER A 54 8.50 -4.27 -10.61
N SER A 55 9.28 -3.50 -11.35
CA SER A 55 9.92 -3.95 -12.59
C SER A 55 11.35 -4.41 -12.38
N ALA A 56 12.06 -3.84 -11.42
CA ALA A 56 13.49 -4.12 -11.27
C ALA A 56 13.98 -3.73 -9.88
N GLU A 57 15.06 -4.33 -9.47
CA GLU A 57 15.84 -3.89 -8.33
C GLU A 57 16.71 -2.73 -8.79
N VAL A 58 16.69 -1.60 -8.09
CA VAL A 58 17.36 -0.36 -8.52
C VAL A 58 18.05 0.33 -7.37
N CYS A 59 19.17 0.99 -7.67
CA CYS A 59 19.86 1.83 -6.70
C CYS A 59 19.23 3.22 -6.64
N VAL A 60 19.55 3.97 -5.59
CA VAL A 60 19.01 5.32 -5.36
C VAL A 60 19.30 6.26 -6.52
N CYS A 61 20.51 6.20 -7.07
CA CYS A 61 20.89 7.06 -8.21
C CYS A 61 19.98 6.85 -9.41
N ASP A 62 19.76 5.58 -9.76
CA ASP A 62 18.97 5.25 -10.93
C ASP A 62 17.50 5.59 -10.71
N LEU A 63 17.03 5.38 -9.48
CA LEU A 63 15.65 5.71 -9.12
C LEU A 63 15.41 7.22 -9.19
N ALA A 64 16.35 8.00 -8.66
CA ALA A 64 16.29 9.46 -8.72
C ALA A 64 16.28 9.94 -10.17
N SER A 65 17.15 9.37 -11.00
CA SER A 65 17.21 9.70 -12.43
C SER A 65 15.92 9.35 -13.15
N ALA A 66 15.40 8.14 -12.92
CA ALA A 66 14.17 7.66 -13.55
C ALA A 66 12.97 8.54 -13.23
N LEU A 67 12.90 9.03 -12.00
CA LEU A 67 11.75 9.83 -11.54
C LEU A 67 12.00 11.33 -11.59
N ASN A 68 13.17 11.74 -12.07
CA ASN A 68 13.56 13.15 -12.17
C ASN A 68 13.45 13.85 -10.80
N MET A 69 14.02 13.24 -9.80
CA MET A 69 14.03 13.74 -8.42
C MET A 69 15.45 13.73 -7.86
N THR A 70 15.67 14.46 -6.79
CA THR A 70 16.98 14.45 -6.12
C THR A 70 17.16 13.13 -5.37
N GLN A 71 18.41 12.71 -5.20
CA GLN A 71 18.71 11.51 -4.41
C GLN A 71 18.25 11.68 -2.96
N SER A 72 18.37 12.89 -2.43
CA SER A 72 17.91 13.21 -1.08
C SER A 72 16.40 12.99 -0.92
N ALA A 73 15.61 13.46 -1.87
CA ALA A 73 14.16 13.29 -1.86
C ALA A 73 13.77 11.82 -1.97
N ILE A 74 14.42 11.09 -2.87
CA ILE A 74 14.19 9.64 -3.03
C ILE A 74 14.57 8.88 -1.75
N SER A 75 15.72 9.18 -1.17
CA SER A 75 16.18 8.52 0.05
C SER A 75 15.19 8.72 1.20
N HIS A 76 14.62 9.92 1.30
CA HIS A 76 13.61 10.22 2.31
C HIS A 76 12.37 9.34 2.12
N GLN A 77 11.89 9.21 0.89
CA GLN A 77 10.73 8.39 0.58
C GLN A 77 11.01 6.90 0.78
N LEU A 78 12.20 6.45 0.40
CA LEU A 78 12.60 5.05 0.61
C LEU A 78 12.66 4.70 2.09
N LYS A 79 13.07 5.63 2.94
CA LYS A 79 13.09 5.43 4.37
C LYS A 79 11.67 5.17 4.92
N ILE A 80 10.71 5.94 4.44
CA ILE A 80 9.30 5.76 4.81
C ILE A 80 8.81 4.39 4.35
N LEU A 81 9.08 4.03 3.10
CA LEU A 81 8.66 2.75 2.52
C LEU A 81 9.30 1.57 3.24
N LYS A 82 10.57 1.69 3.62
CA LYS A 82 11.28 0.65 4.34
C LYS A 82 10.72 0.48 5.75
N SER A 83 10.43 1.57 6.44
CA SER A 83 9.79 1.55 7.77
C SER A 83 8.43 0.87 7.74
N SER A 84 7.71 1.03 6.63
CA SER A 84 6.39 0.42 6.43
C SER A 84 6.49 -1.01 5.88
N LYS A 85 7.69 -1.53 5.73
CA LYS A 85 7.97 -2.90 5.26
C LYS A 85 7.47 -3.17 3.83
N LEU A 86 7.43 -2.12 3.01
CA LEU A 86 7.03 -2.24 1.61
C LEU A 86 8.21 -2.46 0.68
N VAL A 87 9.40 -2.02 1.09
CA VAL A 87 10.63 -2.23 0.33
C VAL A 87 11.70 -2.81 1.24
N LYS A 88 12.67 -3.46 0.62
CA LYS A 88 13.88 -3.96 1.27
C LYS A 88 15.09 -3.46 0.50
N SER A 89 16.25 -3.51 1.14
CA SER A 89 17.47 -3.06 0.53
C SER A 89 18.57 -4.08 0.74
N ARG A 90 19.54 -4.07 -0.17
CA ARG A 90 20.78 -4.83 -0.02
C ARG A 90 21.94 -3.96 -0.47
N ARG A 91 23.08 -4.20 0.11
CA ARG A 91 24.30 -3.49 -0.26
C ARG A 91 25.16 -4.37 -1.17
N GLU A 92 25.67 -3.76 -2.22
CA GLU A 92 26.63 -4.40 -3.09
C GLU A 92 27.74 -3.38 -3.38
N GLY A 93 28.90 -3.57 -2.76
CA GLY A 93 29.98 -2.59 -2.82
C GLY A 93 29.56 -1.28 -2.16
N LYS A 94 29.62 -0.19 -2.92
CA LYS A 94 29.25 1.15 -2.45
C LYS A 94 27.78 1.48 -2.75
N SER A 95 27.11 0.61 -3.49
CA SER A 95 25.74 0.85 -3.92
C SER A 95 24.75 0.12 -3.03
N ILE A 96 23.60 0.77 -2.81
CA ILE A 96 22.48 0.18 -2.10
C ILE A 96 21.36 0.01 -3.10
N PHE A 97 20.87 -1.21 -3.26
CA PHE A 97 19.80 -1.56 -4.18
C PHE A 97 18.51 -1.79 -3.41
N TYR A 98 17.43 -1.29 -3.95
CA TYR A 98 16.10 -1.43 -3.36
C TYR A 98 15.22 -2.29 -4.24
N SER A 99 14.35 -3.06 -3.61
CA SER A 99 13.36 -3.90 -4.27
C SER A 99 12.09 -3.96 -3.42
N LEU A 100 11.01 -4.46 -4.00
CA LEU A 100 9.80 -4.68 -3.21
C LEU A 100 10.07 -5.73 -2.14
N ALA A 101 9.47 -5.54 -0.97
CA ALA A 101 9.71 -6.41 0.18
C ALA A 101 9.29 -7.85 -0.09
N ASP A 102 8.16 -8.04 -0.76
CA ASP A 102 7.64 -9.37 -1.08
C ASP A 102 6.61 -9.29 -2.22
N SER A 103 6.08 -10.45 -2.59
CA SER A 103 5.09 -10.54 -3.68
C SER A 103 3.75 -9.90 -3.32
N HIS A 104 3.43 -9.75 -2.05
CA HIS A 104 2.18 -9.12 -1.63
C HIS A 104 2.11 -7.67 -2.08
N VAL A 105 3.23 -6.94 -1.97
CA VAL A 105 3.31 -5.54 -2.38
C VAL A 105 3.02 -5.40 -3.86
N LYS A 106 3.64 -6.25 -4.67
CA LYS A 106 3.42 -6.26 -6.11
C LYS A 106 1.97 -6.57 -6.46
N THR A 107 1.38 -7.52 -5.77
CA THR A 107 -0.01 -7.92 -5.99
C THR A 107 -0.98 -6.78 -5.67
N ILE A 108 -0.77 -6.07 -4.57
CA ILE A 108 -1.61 -4.94 -4.18
C ILE A 108 -1.57 -3.87 -5.27
N ILE A 109 -0.38 -3.53 -5.76
CA ILE A 109 -0.20 -2.51 -6.79
C ILE A 109 -0.87 -2.95 -8.10
N SER A 110 -0.64 -4.18 -8.54
CA SER A 110 -1.20 -4.66 -9.79
C SER A 110 -2.72 -4.78 -9.75
N GLN A 111 -3.28 -5.21 -8.64
CA GLN A 111 -4.73 -5.26 -8.46
C GLN A 111 -5.33 -3.85 -8.44
N GLY A 112 -4.68 -2.91 -7.77
CA GLY A 112 -5.10 -1.52 -7.77
C GLY A 112 -5.08 -0.91 -9.17
N MET A 113 -4.03 -1.16 -9.94
CA MET A 113 -3.90 -0.70 -11.32
C MET A 113 -5.00 -1.27 -12.21
N GLU A 114 -5.23 -2.56 -12.10
CA GLU A 114 -6.27 -3.24 -12.86
C GLU A 114 -7.64 -2.63 -12.56
N HIS A 115 -7.92 -2.38 -11.29
CA HIS A 115 -9.18 -1.78 -10.87
C HIS A 115 -9.36 -0.36 -11.45
N VAL A 116 -8.31 0.47 -11.38
CA VAL A 116 -8.36 1.86 -11.84
C VAL A 116 -8.55 1.96 -13.34
N PHE A 117 -7.94 1.05 -14.11
CA PHE A 117 -7.96 1.09 -15.57
C PHE A 117 -8.93 0.11 -16.23
N GLU A 118 -9.73 -0.60 -15.46
CA GLU A 118 -10.76 -1.43 -16.08
C GLU A 118 -11.90 -0.57 -16.61
N ASP A 119 -12.49 -1.02 -17.68
CA ASP A 119 -13.60 -0.33 -18.33
C ASP A 119 -14.96 -0.67 -17.72
#